data_18eee110886c12ec45a855b911f448e3
#
_entry.id   18eee110886c12ec45a855b911f448e3
#
_cell.length_a   1.000
_cell.length_b   1.000
_cell.length_c   1.000
_cell.angle_alpha   90.00
_cell.angle_beta   90.00
_cell.angle_gamma   90.00
#
_symmetry.space_group_name_H-M   'P 1'
#
loop_
_entity.id
_entity.type
_entity.pdbx_description
1 polymer ?
#
loop_
_entity_poly.entity_id
_entity_poly.type
_entity_poly.pdbx_seq_one_letter_code
_entity_poly.pdbx_strand_id
1 'polypeptide(L)'
;MNEELYEEIQVGFHLPAFEAPPLSRQALAIYCGASGDHNPIHVDIDFAKSAGLEDVIAHGMLVMAYAGRMLTNWMPQSAIRNFDIRFLNMTEIGEKICSNGVVRQKFIEANQKFLVVEVLAKGQDGLNKLSGSATLSFP
;
A
#
# COMPACT_ATOMS: atom_id res chain seq x y z
N MET A 1 9.09 15.85 -13.90
CA MET A 1 8.80 14.51 -14.45
C MET A 1 8.27 14.72 -15.85
N ASN A 2 8.89 14.07 -16.85
CA ASN A 2 8.74 14.45 -18.25
C ASN A 2 7.43 13.96 -18.87
N GLU A 3 6.84 14.79 -19.74
CA GLU A 3 5.80 14.36 -20.69
C GLU A 3 6.22 13.13 -21.49
N GLU A 4 7.49 12.99 -21.83
CA GLU A 4 8.10 11.83 -22.48
C GLU A 4 7.83 10.53 -21.74
N LEU A 5 7.94 10.52 -20.41
CA LEU A 5 7.66 9.34 -19.59
C LEU A 5 6.20 8.88 -19.72
N TYR A 6 5.24 9.81 -19.77
CA TYR A 6 3.83 9.43 -19.94
C TYR A 6 3.59 8.73 -21.29
N GLU A 7 4.22 9.22 -22.35
CA GLU A 7 4.04 8.61 -23.68
C GLU A 7 4.64 7.20 -23.77
N GLU A 8 5.76 6.96 -23.08
CA GLU A 8 6.42 5.66 -23.05
C GLU A 8 5.65 4.60 -22.24
N ILE A 9 4.92 5.02 -21.18
CA ILE A 9 4.15 4.11 -20.35
C ILE A 9 2.94 3.57 -21.12
N GLN A 10 2.81 2.26 -21.16
CA GLN A 10 1.68 1.58 -21.80
C GLN A 10 0.77 0.95 -20.74
N VAL A 11 -0.48 0.71 -21.10
CA VAL A 11 -1.37 -0.15 -20.30
C VAL A 11 -0.72 -1.53 -20.15
N GLY A 12 -0.69 -2.05 -18.93
CA GLY A 12 0.05 -3.26 -18.57
C GLY A 12 1.46 -2.99 -18.04
N PHE A 13 1.93 -1.75 -18.03
CA PHE A 13 3.22 -1.41 -17.40
C PHE A 13 3.18 -1.71 -15.90
N HIS A 14 4.21 -2.43 -15.42
CA HIS A 14 4.39 -2.73 -14.01
C HIS A 14 5.26 -1.68 -13.34
N LEU A 15 4.76 -1.08 -12.28
CA LEU A 15 5.55 -0.19 -11.44
C LEU A 15 6.66 -1.00 -10.73
N PRO A 16 7.80 -0.38 -10.39
CA PRO A 16 8.76 -1.00 -9.49
C PRO A 16 8.07 -1.41 -8.18
N ALA A 17 8.17 -2.67 -7.82
CA ALA A 17 7.56 -3.20 -6.61
C ALA A 17 8.26 -2.62 -5.36
N PHE A 18 7.53 -2.55 -4.26
CA PHE A 18 8.07 -2.22 -2.95
C PHE A 18 7.94 -3.41 -2.01
N GLU A 19 9.06 -3.89 -1.50
CA GLU A 19 9.12 -4.92 -0.48
C GLU A 19 9.35 -4.28 0.89
N ALA A 20 8.37 -4.45 1.79
CA ALA A 20 8.49 -4.01 3.17
C ALA A 20 9.43 -4.95 3.96
N PRO A 21 10.14 -4.46 4.98
CA PRO A 21 10.83 -5.34 5.91
C PRO A 21 9.83 -6.24 6.63
N PRO A 22 10.28 -7.38 7.22
CA PRO A 22 9.42 -8.24 8.01
C PRO A 22 8.70 -7.43 9.09
N LEU A 23 7.38 -7.64 9.20
CA LEU A 23 6.57 -6.93 10.19
C LEU A 23 7.02 -7.27 11.60
N SER A 24 7.29 -6.26 12.43
CA SER A 24 7.72 -6.43 13.81
C SER A 24 6.78 -5.74 14.79
N ARG A 25 6.71 -6.24 16.03
CA ARG A 25 5.96 -5.56 17.11
C ARG A 25 6.49 -4.15 17.36
N GLN A 26 7.80 -3.93 17.19
CA GLN A 26 8.39 -2.60 17.28
C GLN A 26 7.83 -1.65 16.22
N ALA A 27 7.73 -2.10 14.97
CA ALA A 27 7.16 -1.31 13.88
C ALA A 27 5.69 -0.94 14.18
N LEU A 28 4.90 -1.87 14.72
CA LEU A 28 3.52 -1.61 15.12
C LEU A 28 3.43 -0.61 16.28
N ALA A 29 4.30 -0.72 17.27
CA ALA A 29 4.33 0.25 18.39
C ALA A 29 4.66 1.65 17.90
N ILE A 30 5.63 1.80 17.00
CA ILE A 30 6.00 3.08 16.40
C ILE A 30 4.83 3.63 15.57
N TYR A 31 4.21 2.79 14.75
CA TYR A 31 3.08 3.20 13.92
C TYR A 31 1.86 3.60 14.77
N CYS A 32 1.58 2.88 15.84
CA CYS A 32 0.54 3.19 16.82
C CYS A 32 0.71 4.62 17.38
N GLY A 33 1.94 4.97 17.80
CA GLY A 33 2.25 6.30 18.29
C GLY A 33 2.17 7.39 17.22
N ALA A 34 2.61 7.09 16.00
CA ALA A 34 2.65 8.05 14.90
C ALA A 34 1.26 8.28 14.25
N SER A 35 0.45 7.24 14.14
CA SER A 35 -0.87 7.30 13.50
C SER A 35 -1.99 7.75 14.44
N GLY A 36 -1.82 7.58 15.75
CA GLY A 36 -2.90 7.75 16.73
C GLY A 36 -3.90 6.59 16.78
N ASP A 37 -3.70 5.54 16.01
CA ASP A 37 -4.50 4.30 16.10
C ASP A 37 -3.96 3.44 17.24
N HIS A 38 -4.53 3.62 18.42
CA HIS A 38 -4.14 2.97 19.67
C HIS A 38 -4.96 1.70 19.97
N ASN A 39 -5.57 1.08 18.96
CA ASN A 39 -6.30 -0.16 19.19
C ASN A 39 -5.33 -1.22 19.77
N PRO A 40 -5.61 -1.76 20.96
CA PRO A 40 -4.70 -2.68 21.64
C PRO A 40 -4.42 -3.98 20.86
N ILE A 41 -5.27 -4.34 19.89
CA ILE A 41 -5.05 -5.51 19.02
C ILE A 41 -3.73 -5.48 18.25
N HIS A 42 -3.13 -4.30 18.10
CA HIS A 42 -1.89 -4.08 17.36
C HIS A 42 -0.64 -4.04 18.24
N VAL A 43 -0.79 -3.89 19.56
CA VAL A 43 0.35 -3.64 20.47
C VAL A 43 0.31 -4.45 21.76
N ASP A 44 -0.87 -4.97 22.14
CA ASP A 44 -1.07 -5.74 23.38
C ASP A 44 -1.36 -7.20 23.02
N ILE A 45 -0.37 -8.07 23.29
CA ILE A 45 -0.48 -9.49 22.94
C ILE A 45 -1.54 -10.21 23.78
N ASP A 46 -1.75 -9.81 25.03
CA ASP A 46 -2.75 -10.43 25.90
C ASP A 46 -4.16 -10.06 25.42
N PHE A 47 -4.35 -8.81 24.99
CA PHE A 47 -5.59 -8.38 24.33
C PHE A 47 -5.82 -9.16 23.04
N ALA A 48 -4.81 -9.25 22.15
CA ALA A 48 -4.92 -9.99 20.89
C ALA A 48 -5.31 -11.46 21.11
N LYS A 49 -4.68 -12.12 22.09
CA LYS A 49 -5.04 -13.50 22.47
C LYS A 49 -6.46 -13.61 23.01
N SER A 50 -6.91 -12.66 23.82
CA SER A 50 -8.29 -12.64 24.31
C SER A 50 -9.31 -12.47 23.18
N ALA A 51 -8.90 -11.84 22.06
CA ALA A 51 -9.68 -11.68 20.84
C ALA A 51 -9.59 -12.88 19.89
N GLY A 52 -8.87 -13.95 20.26
CA GLY A 52 -8.75 -15.20 19.49
C GLY A 52 -7.59 -15.19 18.48
N LEU A 53 -6.67 -14.26 18.56
CA LEU A 53 -5.45 -14.22 17.75
C LEU A 53 -4.28 -14.87 18.49
N GLU A 54 -3.28 -15.34 17.76
CA GLU A 54 -2.06 -15.88 18.37
C GLU A 54 -1.10 -14.77 18.81
N ASP A 55 -1.09 -13.64 18.10
CA ASP A 55 -0.23 -12.48 18.32
C ASP A 55 -0.95 -11.21 17.88
N VAL A 56 -0.34 -10.05 18.10
CA VAL A 56 -0.79 -8.79 17.54
C VAL A 56 -0.72 -8.82 16.00
N ILE A 57 -1.57 -8.05 15.37
CA ILE A 57 -1.65 -7.96 13.90
C ILE A 57 -1.33 -6.54 13.43
N ALA A 58 -0.96 -6.41 12.15
CA ALA A 58 -0.70 -5.10 11.55
C ALA A 58 -1.96 -4.23 11.51
N HIS A 59 -1.77 -2.93 11.71
CA HIS A 59 -2.75 -1.94 11.28
C HIS A 59 -2.96 -2.07 9.77
N GLY A 60 -4.20 -2.15 9.33
CA GLY A 60 -4.51 -2.15 7.89
C GLY A 60 -3.92 -0.92 7.19
N MET A 61 -4.00 0.24 7.83
CA MET A 61 -3.44 1.49 7.29
C MET A 61 -1.92 1.48 7.17
N LEU A 62 -1.19 0.70 7.97
CA LEU A 62 0.25 0.50 7.77
C LEU A 62 0.53 -0.26 6.46
N VAL A 63 -0.26 -1.30 6.18
CA VAL A 63 -0.15 -2.04 4.91
C VAL A 63 -0.51 -1.16 3.72
N MET A 64 -1.52 -0.30 3.86
CA MET A 64 -1.85 0.73 2.85
C MET A 64 -0.69 1.71 2.66
N ALA A 65 0.00 2.11 3.74
CA ALA A 65 1.17 2.98 3.67
C ALA A 65 2.33 2.33 2.88
N TYR A 66 2.52 1.02 2.97
CA TYR A 66 3.51 0.30 2.14
C TYR A 66 3.14 0.36 0.65
N ALA A 67 1.86 0.20 0.32
CA ALA A 67 1.40 0.37 -1.05
C ALA A 67 1.55 1.84 -1.53
N GLY A 68 1.24 2.80 -0.67
CA GLY A 68 1.49 4.23 -0.92
C GLY A 68 2.99 4.51 -1.13
N ARG A 69 3.88 3.83 -0.40
CA ARG A 69 5.32 3.94 -0.57
C ARG A 69 5.80 3.46 -1.95
N MET A 70 5.22 2.39 -2.48
CA MET A 70 5.47 1.96 -3.86
C MET A 70 5.15 3.09 -4.85
N LEU A 71 4.00 3.74 -4.69
CA LEU A 71 3.61 4.87 -5.56
C LEU A 71 4.57 6.05 -5.41
N THR A 72 4.91 6.44 -4.16
CA THR A 72 5.75 7.61 -3.90
C THR A 72 7.25 7.39 -4.19
N ASN A 73 7.70 6.15 -4.25
CA ASN A 73 9.04 5.83 -4.75
C ASN A 73 9.15 6.03 -6.27
N TRP A 74 8.03 5.92 -6.99
CA TRP A 74 7.97 6.05 -8.45
C TRP A 74 7.56 7.46 -8.88
N MET A 75 6.58 8.05 -8.21
CA MET A 75 6.02 9.37 -8.51
C MET A 75 6.01 10.26 -7.27
N PRO A 76 6.13 11.59 -7.39
CA PRO A 76 5.97 12.47 -6.23
C PRO A 76 4.56 12.34 -5.64
N GLN A 77 4.46 12.47 -4.33
CA GLN A 77 3.17 12.39 -3.62
C GLN A 77 2.11 13.34 -4.20
N SER A 78 2.53 14.52 -4.67
CA SER A 78 1.65 15.51 -5.32
C SER A 78 0.98 15.03 -6.61
N ALA A 79 1.48 13.94 -7.21
CA ALA A 79 0.87 13.33 -8.38
C ALA A 79 -0.34 12.45 -8.04
N ILE A 80 -0.45 11.98 -6.80
CA ILE A 80 -1.56 11.11 -6.36
C ILE A 80 -2.82 11.95 -6.23
N ARG A 81 -3.84 11.66 -7.06
CA ARG A 81 -5.15 12.33 -7.07
C ARG A 81 -6.21 11.53 -6.34
N ASN A 82 -6.11 10.22 -6.43
CA ASN A 82 -6.98 9.31 -5.70
C ASN A 82 -6.17 8.06 -5.29
N PHE A 83 -6.48 7.51 -4.14
CA PHE A 83 -5.92 6.25 -3.67
C PHE A 83 -6.99 5.54 -2.85
N ASP A 84 -7.62 4.55 -3.47
CA ASP A 84 -8.74 3.78 -2.92
C ASP A 84 -8.33 2.33 -2.73
N ILE A 85 -8.51 1.81 -1.52
CA ILE A 85 -8.05 0.47 -1.13
C ILE A 85 -9.15 -0.26 -0.37
N ARG A 86 -9.27 -1.56 -0.65
CA ARG A 86 -10.03 -2.51 0.15
C ARG A 86 -9.07 -3.45 0.87
N PHE A 87 -9.24 -3.58 2.19
CA PHE A 87 -8.52 -4.57 3.00
C PHE A 87 -9.18 -5.94 2.84
N LEU A 88 -8.36 -6.99 2.66
CA LEU A 88 -8.82 -8.33 2.34
C LEU A 88 -8.46 -9.36 3.42
N ASN A 89 -7.21 -9.35 3.88
CA ASN A 89 -6.70 -10.29 4.86
C ASN A 89 -5.81 -9.58 5.88
N MET A 90 -5.79 -10.09 7.10
CA MET A 90 -4.88 -9.64 8.16
C MET A 90 -3.42 -9.92 7.79
N THR A 91 -2.53 -9.11 8.34
CA THR A 91 -1.08 -9.29 8.22
C THR A 91 -0.51 -9.60 9.60
N GLU A 92 0.19 -10.71 9.69
CA GLU A 92 0.74 -11.23 10.94
C GLU A 92 2.18 -10.77 11.18
N ILE A 93 2.64 -10.90 12.41
CA ILE A 93 4.03 -10.62 12.78
C ILE A 93 4.97 -11.54 11.98
N GLY A 94 6.07 -10.97 11.47
CA GLY A 94 7.07 -11.66 10.67
C GLY A 94 6.79 -11.71 9.18
N GLU A 95 5.57 -11.41 8.73
CA GLU A 95 5.26 -11.37 7.29
C GLU A 95 6.01 -10.23 6.59
N LYS A 96 6.45 -10.51 5.37
CA LYS A 96 6.91 -9.51 4.42
C LYS A 96 5.79 -9.20 3.45
N ILE A 97 5.56 -7.92 3.21
CA ILE A 97 4.55 -7.45 2.27
C ILE A 97 5.24 -6.93 1.02
N CYS A 98 4.82 -7.45 -0.14
CA CYS A 98 5.23 -6.95 -1.43
C CYS A 98 4.07 -6.17 -2.06
N SER A 99 4.29 -4.89 -2.32
CA SER A 99 3.33 -4.01 -3.00
C SER A 99 3.66 -3.92 -4.49
N ASN A 100 2.65 -4.13 -5.33
CA ASN A 100 2.76 -4.13 -6.78
C ASN A 100 1.72 -3.20 -7.39
N GLY A 101 2.07 -2.58 -8.51
CA GLY A 101 1.19 -1.71 -9.28
C GLY A 101 1.24 -2.04 -10.76
N VAL A 102 0.08 -2.02 -11.42
CA VAL A 102 -0.03 -2.22 -12.87
C VAL A 102 -0.89 -1.12 -13.47
N VAL A 103 -0.39 -0.45 -14.49
CA VAL A 103 -1.16 0.56 -15.22
C VAL A 103 -2.31 -0.12 -15.97
N ARG A 104 -3.54 0.27 -15.65
CA ARG A 104 -4.76 -0.27 -16.27
C ARG A 104 -5.42 0.68 -17.24
N GLN A 105 -5.20 1.97 -17.09
CA GLN A 105 -5.79 2.98 -17.97
C GLN A 105 -4.89 4.19 -18.09
N LYS A 106 -4.90 4.80 -19.27
CA LYS A 106 -4.34 6.14 -19.56
C LYS A 106 -5.47 7.00 -20.09
N PHE A 107 -5.57 8.24 -19.62
CA PHE A 107 -6.55 9.17 -20.17
C PHE A 107 -6.09 10.62 -20.01
N ILE A 108 -6.72 11.51 -20.77
CA ILE A 108 -6.51 12.95 -20.69
C ILE A 108 -7.85 13.60 -20.36
N GLU A 109 -7.86 14.46 -19.36
CA GLU A 109 -9.02 15.23 -18.96
C GLU A 109 -8.59 16.68 -18.67
N ALA A 110 -9.34 17.64 -19.18
CA ALA A 110 -9.03 19.07 -19.03
C ALA A 110 -7.55 19.42 -19.32
N ASN A 111 -6.98 18.83 -20.36
CA ASN A 111 -5.57 19.00 -20.77
C ASN A 111 -4.53 18.43 -19.79
N GLN A 112 -4.96 17.64 -18.80
CA GLN A 112 -4.09 16.95 -17.86
C GLN A 112 -4.05 15.47 -18.14
N LYS A 113 -2.85 14.87 -18.09
CA LYS A 113 -2.60 13.46 -18.33
C LYS A 113 -2.75 12.65 -17.04
N PHE A 114 -3.39 11.49 -17.10
CA PHE A 114 -3.64 10.63 -15.95
C PHE A 114 -3.32 9.17 -16.26
N LEU A 115 -2.86 8.46 -15.24
CA LEU A 115 -2.79 6.99 -15.20
C LEU A 115 -3.67 6.46 -14.08
N VAL A 116 -4.38 5.37 -14.35
CA VAL A 116 -4.99 4.55 -13.31
C VAL A 116 -4.13 3.32 -13.11
N VAL A 117 -3.67 3.13 -11.89
CA VAL A 117 -2.83 2.01 -11.46
C VAL A 117 -3.64 1.10 -10.56
N GLU A 118 -3.77 -0.16 -10.94
CA GLU A 118 -4.24 -1.20 -10.03
C GLU A 118 -3.15 -1.47 -9.00
N VAL A 119 -3.52 -1.51 -7.72
CA VAL A 119 -2.59 -1.68 -6.60
C VAL A 119 -2.94 -2.94 -5.83
N LEU A 120 -1.93 -3.77 -5.58
CA LEU A 120 -2.02 -4.98 -4.78
C LEU A 120 -0.90 -5.00 -3.76
N ALA A 121 -1.21 -5.42 -2.53
CA ALA A 121 -0.19 -5.80 -1.56
C ALA A 121 -0.41 -7.26 -1.15
N LYS A 122 0.64 -8.06 -1.26
CA LYS A 122 0.61 -9.50 -1.06
C LYS A 122 1.57 -9.92 0.05
N GLY A 123 1.12 -10.81 0.93
CA GLY A 123 1.94 -11.41 1.97
C GLY A 123 2.76 -12.60 1.46
N GLN A 124 3.72 -13.05 2.27
CA GLN A 124 4.50 -14.26 1.99
C GLN A 124 3.64 -15.54 1.98
N ASP A 125 2.51 -15.52 2.69
CA ASP A 125 1.49 -16.58 2.69
C ASP A 125 0.78 -16.74 1.34
N GLY A 126 1.06 -15.85 0.38
CA GLY A 126 0.45 -15.83 -0.94
C GLY A 126 -0.91 -15.13 -0.99
N LEU A 127 -1.44 -14.66 0.14
CA LEU A 127 -2.72 -13.95 0.21
C LEU A 127 -2.56 -12.47 -0.11
N ASN A 128 -3.53 -11.93 -0.84
CA ASN A 128 -3.64 -10.48 -1.01
C ASN A 128 -4.12 -9.87 0.32
N LYS A 129 -3.34 -8.94 0.87
CA LYS A 129 -3.68 -8.21 2.10
C LYS A 129 -4.58 -7.02 1.80
N LEU A 130 -4.36 -6.38 0.66
CA LEU A 130 -5.23 -5.34 0.13
C LEU A 130 -5.22 -5.34 -1.41
N SER A 131 -6.26 -4.74 -1.96
CA SER A 131 -6.36 -4.43 -3.40
C SER A 131 -7.08 -3.10 -3.58
N GLY A 132 -6.78 -2.43 -4.69
CA GLY A 132 -7.44 -1.17 -5.02
C GLY A 132 -6.82 -0.49 -6.22
N SER A 133 -6.94 0.83 -6.26
CA SER A 133 -6.41 1.62 -7.36
C SER A 133 -5.87 2.97 -6.89
N ALA A 134 -4.98 3.52 -7.69
CA ALA A 134 -4.52 4.90 -7.56
C ALA A 134 -4.66 5.62 -8.90
N THR A 135 -5.11 6.87 -8.86
CA THR A 135 -5.08 7.77 -10.01
C THR A 135 -3.92 8.73 -9.84
N LEU A 136 -3.02 8.74 -10.80
CA LEU A 136 -1.82 9.56 -10.81
C LEU A 136 -1.91 10.58 -11.94
N SER A 137 -1.59 11.85 -11.65
CA SER A 137 -1.53 12.91 -12.67
C SER A 137 -0.10 13.17 -13.09
N PHE A 138 0.07 13.41 -14.39
CA PHE A 138 1.31 13.92 -14.95
C PHE A 138 1.17 15.42 -15.24
N PRO A 139 2.25 16.20 -15.11
CA PRO A 139 2.24 17.61 -15.47
C PRO A 139 1.95 17.82 -16.94
#